data_e9659c50a7b718a32f0c9916b69b9ff4
#
_entry.id   e9659c50a7b718a32f0c9916b69b9ff4
#
_cell.length_a   1.000
_cell.length_b   1.000
_cell.length_c   1.000
_cell.angle_alpha   90.00
_cell.angle_beta   90.00
_cell.angle_gamma   90.00
#
_symmetry.space_group_name_H-M   'P 1'
#
loop_
_entity.id
_entity.type
_entity.pdbx_description
1 polymer ?
#
loop_
_entity_poly.entity_id
_entity_poly.type
_entity_poly.pdbx_seq_one_letter_code
_entity_poly.pdbx_strand_id
1 'polypeptide(L)'
;MKKLILVVSPPACGKTFVSMELSKRLENIVYLDKDTLIPLSKVIFEVAGEEYNRSSDFFEKYIRDKEYEVILDLAYDALKYAELVLINAPFTREIKSKSYIDGLRKKLEEEYNAKLVIIWVETSPETCHQRMIARNSDRDTWKLANWDEYISKVDFNIPEHLLEGKHKDDLLIFHNSSEEEFEQSMKEITPVLHK
;
A
#
# COMPACT_ATOMS: atom_id res chain seq x y z
N MET A 1 -5.15 -4.28 -21.22
CA MET A 1 -6.23 -3.83 -20.29
C MET A 1 -5.58 -3.01 -19.19
N LYS A 2 -6.14 -1.84 -18.90
CA LYS A 2 -5.64 -0.94 -17.84
C LYS A 2 -5.58 -1.64 -16.48
N LYS A 3 -4.65 -1.23 -15.64
CA LYS A 3 -4.50 -1.79 -14.28
C LYS A 3 -4.36 -0.70 -13.24
N LEU A 4 -5.15 -0.83 -12.16
CA LEU A 4 -4.85 -0.18 -10.89
C LEU A 4 -4.08 -1.18 -10.02
N ILE A 5 -2.88 -0.82 -9.63
CA ILE A 5 -1.98 -1.64 -8.83
C ILE A 5 -1.94 -1.06 -7.42
N LEU A 6 -2.39 -1.82 -6.43
CA LEU A 6 -2.22 -1.47 -5.02
C LEU A 6 -1.02 -2.23 -4.45
N VAL A 7 0.01 -1.52 -4.04
CA VAL A 7 1.11 -2.12 -3.28
C VAL A 7 0.82 -1.98 -1.80
N VAL A 8 0.59 -3.09 -1.15
CA VAL A 8 0.16 -3.17 0.25
C VAL A 8 1.11 -4.03 1.07
N SER A 9 1.20 -3.77 2.35
CA SER A 9 2.01 -4.57 3.26
C SER A 9 1.69 -4.25 4.72
N PRO A 10 2.06 -5.13 5.65
CA PRO A 10 2.29 -4.75 7.04
C PRO A 10 3.37 -3.65 7.15
N PRO A 11 3.48 -2.98 8.32
CA PRO A 11 4.48 -1.94 8.53
C PRO A 11 5.91 -2.45 8.35
N ALA A 12 6.78 -1.60 7.79
CA ALA A 12 8.21 -1.85 7.58
C ALA A 12 8.61 -2.98 6.62
N CYS A 13 7.67 -3.59 5.90
CA CYS A 13 7.98 -4.60 4.87
C CYS A 13 8.67 -4.03 3.62
N GLY A 14 8.94 -2.73 3.55
CA GLY A 14 9.64 -2.12 2.41
C GLY A 14 8.73 -1.73 1.24
N LYS A 15 7.42 -1.64 1.46
CA LYS A 15 6.42 -1.28 0.46
C LYS A 15 6.82 -0.11 -0.45
N THR A 16 7.26 1.02 0.14
CA THR A 16 7.65 2.20 -0.63
C THR A 16 8.84 1.93 -1.56
N PHE A 17 9.84 1.20 -1.08
CA PHE A 17 11.01 0.81 -1.88
C PHE A 17 10.58 -0.08 -3.04
N VAL A 18 9.80 -1.13 -2.79
CA VAL A 18 9.25 -2.02 -3.83
C VAL A 18 8.43 -1.22 -4.86
N SER A 19 7.55 -0.32 -4.41
CA SER A 19 6.72 0.50 -5.29
C SER A 19 7.55 1.39 -6.21
N MET A 20 8.60 2.04 -5.67
CA MET A 20 9.51 2.89 -6.46
C MET A 20 10.31 2.08 -7.47
N GLU A 21 10.84 0.93 -7.08
CA GLU A 21 11.64 0.08 -7.98
C GLU A 21 10.77 -0.56 -9.07
N LEU A 22 9.54 -0.99 -8.77
CA LEU A 22 8.58 -1.40 -9.79
C LEU A 22 8.29 -0.26 -10.78
N SER A 23 8.06 0.95 -10.26
CA SER A 23 7.75 2.11 -11.12
C SER A 23 8.90 2.52 -12.03
N LYS A 24 10.16 2.27 -11.64
CA LYS A 24 11.33 2.50 -12.50
C LYS A 24 11.44 1.46 -13.62
N ARG A 25 10.97 0.23 -13.38
CA ARG A 25 11.07 -0.90 -14.33
C ARG A 25 9.86 -0.99 -15.27
N LEU A 26 8.74 -0.34 -14.91
CA LEU A 26 7.51 -0.31 -15.70
C LEU A 26 7.46 0.94 -16.56
N GLU A 27 7.22 0.78 -17.84
CA GLU A 27 7.07 1.91 -18.77
C GLU A 27 5.66 2.53 -18.65
N ASN A 28 5.58 3.85 -18.78
CA ASN A 28 4.33 4.61 -18.83
C ASN A 28 3.40 4.38 -17.62
N ILE A 29 3.98 4.22 -16.43
CA ILE A 29 3.24 4.07 -15.19
C ILE A 29 3.04 5.41 -14.48
N VAL A 30 1.86 5.62 -13.93
CA VAL A 30 1.61 6.71 -12.98
C VAL A 30 1.81 6.18 -11.56
N TYR A 31 2.79 6.73 -10.86
CA TYR A 31 3.07 6.40 -9.46
C TYR A 31 2.43 7.43 -8.52
N LEU A 32 1.60 6.96 -7.61
CA LEU A 32 0.91 7.77 -6.61
C LEU A 32 1.31 7.30 -5.20
N ASP A 33 1.85 8.20 -4.40
CA ASP A 33 2.21 7.94 -3.00
C ASP A 33 1.26 8.69 -2.07
N LYS A 34 0.53 7.95 -1.24
CA LYS A 34 -0.40 8.55 -0.27
C LYS A 34 0.30 9.51 0.70
N ASP A 35 1.56 9.25 1.00
CA ASP A 35 2.32 10.09 1.93
C ASP A 35 2.64 11.48 1.35
N THR A 36 2.44 11.71 0.05
CA THR A 36 2.46 13.03 -0.59
C THR A 36 1.40 13.98 -0.01
N LEU A 37 0.32 13.44 0.60
CA LEU A 37 -0.73 14.23 1.24
C LEU A 37 -0.38 14.67 2.68
N ILE A 38 0.71 14.17 3.26
CA ILE A 38 1.11 14.48 4.64
C ILE A 38 1.27 15.99 4.90
N PRO A 39 1.90 16.79 4.02
CA PRO A 39 2.03 18.22 4.26
C PRO A 39 0.67 18.92 4.41
N LEU A 40 -0.32 18.54 3.60
CA LEU A 40 -1.68 19.08 3.71
C LEU A 40 -2.35 18.63 5.02
N SER A 41 -2.19 17.37 5.39
CA SER A 41 -2.71 16.84 6.65
C SER A 41 -2.13 17.56 7.87
N LYS A 42 -0.84 17.93 7.85
CA LYS A 42 -0.20 18.74 8.91
C LYS A 42 -0.87 20.10 9.07
N VAL A 43 -1.18 20.78 7.97
CA VAL A 43 -1.90 22.07 8.01
C VAL A 43 -3.29 21.92 8.63
N ILE A 44 -3.99 20.79 8.36
CA ILE A 44 -5.30 20.52 8.96
C ILE A 44 -5.18 20.41 10.49
N PHE A 45 -4.17 19.70 11.01
CA PHE A 45 -3.91 19.63 12.44
C PHE A 45 -3.62 21.01 13.04
N GLU A 46 -2.77 21.79 12.37
CA GLU A 46 -2.41 23.15 12.81
C GLU A 46 -3.63 24.06 12.88
N VAL A 47 -4.44 24.11 11.84
CA VAL A 47 -5.66 24.95 11.78
C VAL A 47 -6.70 24.50 12.82
N ALA A 48 -6.77 23.20 13.10
CA ALA A 48 -7.68 22.66 14.12
C ALA A 48 -7.19 22.88 15.56
N GLY A 49 -5.92 23.30 15.77
CA GLY A 49 -5.31 23.41 17.09
C GLY A 49 -5.01 22.04 17.73
N GLU A 50 -4.87 21.00 16.93
CA GLU A 50 -4.61 19.62 17.35
C GLU A 50 -3.13 19.27 17.24
N GLU A 51 -2.62 18.45 18.17
CA GLU A 51 -1.26 17.93 18.07
C GLU A 51 -1.14 16.96 16.88
N TYR A 52 -0.07 17.12 16.09
CA TYR A 52 0.17 16.26 14.94
C TYR A 52 0.44 14.81 15.36
N ASN A 53 -0.58 13.97 15.23
CA ASN A 53 -0.50 12.54 15.52
C ASN A 53 -1.39 11.75 14.55
N ARG A 54 -0.78 11.01 13.65
CA ARG A 54 -1.48 10.18 12.64
C ARG A 54 -2.10 8.89 13.22
N SER A 55 -2.07 8.71 14.52
CA SER A 55 -2.75 7.63 15.24
C SER A 55 -3.81 8.18 16.21
N SER A 56 -4.10 9.49 16.17
CA SER A 56 -5.11 10.12 17.03
C SER A 56 -6.52 9.88 16.52
N ASP A 57 -7.50 9.98 17.41
CA ASP A 57 -8.93 9.94 17.06
C ASP A 57 -9.29 11.07 16.07
N PHE A 58 -8.64 12.23 16.19
CA PHE A 58 -8.83 13.33 15.26
C PHE A 58 -8.41 12.93 13.83
N PHE A 59 -7.23 12.34 13.67
CA PHE A 59 -6.77 11.84 12.37
C PHE A 59 -7.71 10.80 11.80
N GLU A 60 -8.07 9.80 12.59
CA GLU A 60 -8.95 8.71 12.18
C GLU A 60 -10.34 9.21 11.74
N LYS A 61 -10.86 10.21 12.44
CA LYS A 61 -12.22 10.74 12.20
C LYS A 61 -12.31 11.72 11.03
N TYR A 62 -11.30 12.57 10.84
CA TYR A 62 -11.41 13.71 9.94
C TYR A 62 -10.47 13.68 8.73
N ILE A 63 -9.34 12.95 8.81
CA ILE A 63 -8.29 13.06 7.80
C ILE A 63 -8.08 11.75 7.06
N ARG A 64 -7.94 10.64 7.78
CA ARG A 64 -7.51 9.36 7.20
C ARG A 64 -8.29 8.95 5.96
N ASP A 65 -9.60 8.87 6.08
CA ASP A 65 -10.44 8.38 4.98
C ASP A 65 -10.44 9.36 3.81
N LYS A 66 -10.27 10.66 4.06
CA LYS A 66 -10.12 11.68 3.01
C LYS A 66 -8.80 11.55 2.26
N GLU A 67 -7.70 11.19 2.92
CA GLU A 67 -6.45 10.87 2.22
C GLU A 67 -6.62 9.68 1.25
N TYR A 68 -7.36 8.63 1.65
CA TYR A 68 -7.62 7.48 0.78
C TYR A 68 -8.59 7.82 -0.36
N GLU A 69 -9.59 8.64 -0.11
CA GLU A 69 -10.51 9.15 -1.13
C GLU A 69 -9.75 9.94 -2.19
N VAL A 70 -8.93 10.91 -1.79
CA VAL A 70 -8.14 11.74 -2.71
C VAL A 70 -7.17 10.91 -3.54
N ILE A 71 -6.43 9.97 -2.94
CA ILE A 71 -5.47 9.16 -3.69
C ILE A 71 -6.16 8.24 -4.70
N LEU A 72 -7.34 7.74 -4.39
CA LEU A 72 -8.15 6.95 -5.33
C LEU A 72 -8.72 7.81 -6.44
N ASP A 73 -9.21 9.02 -6.14
CA ASP A 73 -9.71 9.94 -7.17
C ASP A 73 -8.60 10.32 -8.15
N LEU A 74 -7.39 10.60 -7.66
CA LEU A 74 -6.22 10.82 -8.51
C LEU A 74 -5.90 9.59 -9.39
N ALA A 75 -6.03 8.39 -8.84
CA ALA A 75 -5.82 7.17 -9.61
C ALA A 75 -6.90 6.98 -10.69
N TYR A 76 -8.16 7.27 -10.38
CA TYR A 76 -9.26 7.22 -11.36
C TYR A 76 -9.05 8.24 -12.48
N ASP A 77 -8.60 9.44 -12.16
CA ASP A 77 -8.28 10.45 -13.16
C ASP A 77 -7.10 10.00 -14.04
N ALA A 78 -6.04 9.44 -13.44
CA ALA A 78 -4.90 8.90 -14.17
C ALA A 78 -5.29 7.76 -15.12
N LEU A 79 -6.20 6.85 -14.70
CA LEU A 79 -6.69 5.75 -15.53
C LEU A 79 -7.43 6.19 -16.80
N LYS A 80 -7.86 7.44 -16.91
CA LYS A 80 -8.43 7.96 -18.16
C LYS A 80 -7.39 8.04 -19.28
N TYR A 81 -6.12 8.23 -18.91
CA TYR A 81 -5.01 8.52 -19.83
C TYR A 81 -3.86 7.51 -19.77
N ALA A 82 -3.70 6.76 -18.68
CA ALA A 82 -2.62 5.81 -18.45
C ALA A 82 -3.12 4.37 -18.40
N GLU A 83 -2.27 3.44 -18.87
CA GLU A 83 -2.56 2.01 -18.82
C GLU A 83 -2.23 1.39 -17.45
N LEU A 84 -1.24 1.93 -16.76
CA LEU A 84 -0.77 1.45 -15.46
C LEU A 84 -0.79 2.60 -14.44
N VAL A 85 -1.51 2.39 -13.35
CA VAL A 85 -1.51 3.31 -12.19
C VAL A 85 -1.19 2.51 -10.95
N LEU A 86 -0.16 2.92 -10.21
CA LEU A 86 0.28 2.26 -8.98
C LEU A 86 0.06 3.21 -7.80
N ILE A 87 -0.61 2.70 -6.77
CA ILE A 87 -0.77 3.39 -5.49
C ILE A 87 0.11 2.72 -4.43
N ASN A 88 1.02 3.51 -3.84
CA ASN A 88 1.76 3.17 -2.64
C ASN A 88 0.98 3.66 -1.42
N ALA A 89 0.19 2.78 -0.79
CA ALA A 89 -0.55 3.06 0.44
C ALA A 89 -0.79 1.78 1.26
N PRO A 90 -0.89 1.85 2.59
CA PRO A 90 -1.08 0.65 3.41
C PRO A 90 -2.39 -0.08 3.18
N PHE A 91 -3.49 0.62 2.94
CA PHE A 91 -4.85 0.05 2.79
C PHE A 91 -5.23 -0.96 3.91
N THR A 92 -4.75 -0.72 5.13
CA THR A 92 -4.82 -1.71 6.25
C THR A 92 -6.22 -2.14 6.65
N ARG A 93 -7.22 -1.26 6.52
CA ARG A 93 -8.63 -1.59 6.77
C ARG A 93 -9.31 -2.08 5.49
N GLU A 94 -9.06 -1.41 4.41
CA GLU A 94 -9.67 -1.61 3.10
C GLU A 94 -9.36 -3.00 2.56
N ILE A 95 -8.10 -3.44 2.68
CA ILE A 95 -7.66 -4.75 2.19
C ILE A 95 -8.31 -5.93 2.93
N LYS A 96 -8.73 -5.72 4.19
CA LYS A 96 -9.42 -6.72 5.00
C LYS A 96 -10.91 -6.82 4.70
N SER A 97 -11.48 -5.82 4.03
CA SER A 97 -12.90 -5.77 3.69
C SER A 97 -13.16 -6.36 2.31
N LYS A 98 -13.71 -7.57 2.26
CA LYS A 98 -14.10 -8.21 1.00
C LYS A 98 -15.05 -7.32 0.18
N SER A 99 -16.04 -6.73 0.83
CA SER A 99 -17.03 -5.87 0.15
C SER A 99 -16.40 -4.61 -0.44
N TYR A 100 -15.39 -4.03 0.23
CA TYR A 100 -14.65 -2.89 -0.29
C TYR A 100 -13.86 -3.26 -1.55
N ILE A 101 -13.10 -4.36 -1.50
CA ILE A 101 -12.29 -4.83 -2.62
C ILE A 101 -13.17 -5.24 -3.80
N ASP A 102 -14.29 -5.93 -3.56
CA ASP A 102 -15.24 -6.30 -4.62
C ASP A 102 -15.89 -5.05 -5.23
N GLY A 103 -16.25 -4.04 -4.43
CA GLY A 103 -16.77 -2.75 -4.89
C GLY A 103 -15.75 -1.99 -5.74
N LEU A 104 -14.48 -1.98 -5.32
CA LEU A 104 -13.39 -1.35 -6.07
C LEU A 104 -13.17 -2.04 -7.43
N ARG A 105 -13.16 -3.38 -7.46
CA ARG A 105 -13.06 -4.15 -8.71
C ARG A 105 -14.19 -3.82 -9.67
N LYS A 106 -15.41 -3.85 -9.16
CA LYS A 106 -16.61 -3.54 -9.96
C LYS A 106 -16.51 -2.14 -10.57
N LYS A 107 -16.17 -1.13 -9.76
CA LYS A 107 -16.01 0.25 -10.25
C LYS A 107 -14.93 0.36 -11.33
N LEU A 108 -13.78 -0.29 -11.13
CA LEU A 108 -12.69 -0.28 -12.10
C LEU A 108 -13.10 -0.92 -13.43
N GLU A 109 -13.81 -2.04 -13.39
CA GLU A 109 -14.29 -2.75 -14.57
C GLU A 109 -15.34 -1.93 -15.33
N GLU A 110 -16.37 -1.45 -14.63
CA GLU A 110 -17.53 -0.79 -15.25
C GLU A 110 -17.24 0.63 -15.75
N GLU A 111 -16.43 1.41 -15.00
CA GLU A 111 -16.22 2.84 -15.30
C GLU A 111 -14.91 3.12 -16.03
N TYR A 112 -13.87 2.28 -15.85
CA TYR A 112 -12.53 2.54 -16.36
C TYR A 112 -11.99 1.49 -17.32
N ASN A 113 -12.71 0.37 -17.53
CA ASN A 113 -12.22 -0.81 -18.25
C ASN A 113 -10.83 -1.23 -17.74
N ALA A 114 -10.69 -1.24 -16.42
CA ALA A 114 -9.44 -1.51 -15.72
C ALA A 114 -9.58 -2.68 -14.75
N LYS A 115 -8.47 -3.36 -14.49
CA LYS A 115 -8.35 -4.48 -13.56
C LYS A 115 -7.66 -4.02 -12.29
N LEU A 116 -8.11 -4.51 -11.13
CA LEU A 116 -7.40 -4.35 -9.87
C LEU A 116 -6.33 -5.43 -9.76
N VAL A 117 -5.08 -5.02 -9.50
CA VAL A 117 -3.98 -5.91 -9.12
C VAL A 117 -3.51 -5.52 -7.72
N ILE A 118 -3.35 -6.50 -6.85
CA ILE A 118 -2.86 -6.29 -5.49
C ILE A 118 -1.48 -6.94 -5.38
N ILE A 119 -0.47 -6.15 -5.02
CA ILE A 119 0.86 -6.64 -4.70
C ILE A 119 1.00 -6.63 -3.19
N TRP A 120 1.06 -7.82 -2.61
CA TRP A 120 1.32 -8.00 -1.19
C TRP A 120 2.82 -8.13 -0.95
N VAL A 121 3.43 -7.13 -0.31
CA VAL A 121 4.85 -7.19 0.03
C VAL A 121 5.02 -7.96 1.33
N GLU A 122 5.57 -9.15 1.22
CA GLU A 122 5.86 -10.04 2.32
C GLU A 122 7.32 -9.89 2.78
N THR A 123 7.51 -9.79 4.08
CA THR A 123 8.83 -9.65 4.70
C THR A 123 8.80 -10.28 6.07
N SER A 124 9.87 -10.98 6.47
CA SER A 124 9.94 -11.57 7.79
C SER A 124 9.86 -10.52 8.90
N PRO A 125 9.25 -10.84 10.06
CA PRO A 125 9.21 -9.92 11.20
C PRO A 125 10.60 -9.46 11.66
N GLU A 126 11.60 -10.33 11.57
CA GLU A 126 12.98 -10.05 11.93
C GLU A 126 13.59 -8.99 11.02
N THR A 127 13.37 -9.13 9.71
CA THR A 127 13.82 -8.14 8.71
C THR A 127 13.09 -6.81 8.89
N CYS A 128 11.79 -6.83 9.20
CA CYS A 128 11.04 -5.61 9.52
C CYS A 128 11.62 -4.89 10.75
N HIS A 129 11.98 -5.63 11.80
CA HIS A 129 12.61 -5.09 13.01
C HIS A 129 13.95 -4.42 12.69
N GLN A 130 14.83 -5.12 11.98
CA GLN A 130 16.13 -4.57 11.57
C GLN A 130 15.98 -3.30 10.72
N ARG A 131 15.02 -3.28 9.80
CA ARG A 131 14.73 -2.09 8.98
C ARG A 131 14.20 -0.92 9.80
N MET A 132 13.38 -1.15 10.83
CA MET A 132 12.92 -0.10 11.74
C MET A 132 14.09 0.48 12.53
N ILE A 133 14.99 -0.36 13.04
CA ILE A 133 16.21 0.06 13.74
C ILE A 133 17.08 0.92 12.80
N ALA A 134 17.40 0.41 11.61
CA ALA A 134 18.24 1.10 10.64
C ALA A 134 17.66 2.44 10.16
N ARG A 135 16.34 2.52 10.03
CA ARG A 135 15.63 3.75 9.64
C ARG A 135 15.68 4.83 10.71
N ASN A 136 15.80 4.46 11.98
CA ASN A 136 15.89 5.35 13.14
C ASN A 136 14.90 6.53 13.10
N SER A 137 13.62 6.22 12.90
CA SER A 137 12.56 7.22 12.75
C SER A 137 11.75 7.34 14.04
N ASP A 138 11.43 8.59 14.43
CA ASP A 138 10.60 8.88 15.62
C ASP A 138 9.28 8.12 15.64
N ARG A 139 8.69 7.86 14.48
CA ARG A 139 7.46 7.06 14.34
C ARG A 139 7.59 5.59 14.77
N ASP A 140 8.82 5.10 14.92
CA ASP A 140 9.11 3.72 15.30
C ASP A 140 9.62 3.58 16.75
N THR A 141 9.89 4.68 17.43
CA THR A 141 10.46 4.68 18.79
C THR A 141 9.65 3.81 19.76
N TRP A 142 8.34 4.01 19.83
CA TRP A 142 7.48 3.20 20.69
C TRP A 142 7.48 1.72 20.29
N LYS A 143 7.41 1.43 18.99
CA LYS A 143 7.39 0.06 18.47
C LYS A 143 8.66 -0.71 18.79
N LEU A 144 9.81 -0.05 18.64
CA LEU A 144 11.10 -0.65 18.96
C LEU A 144 11.27 -0.87 20.47
N ALA A 145 10.82 0.08 21.29
CA ALA A 145 10.86 -0.06 22.75
C ALA A 145 9.90 -1.13 23.29
N ASN A 146 8.84 -1.46 22.53
CA ASN A 146 7.80 -2.43 22.92
C ASN A 146 7.59 -3.48 21.81
N TRP A 147 8.70 -4.04 21.30
CA TRP A 147 8.67 -4.88 20.10
C TRP A 147 7.75 -6.10 20.23
N ASP A 148 7.83 -6.84 21.33
CA ASP A 148 7.03 -8.06 21.54
C ASP A 148 5.54 -7.74 21.59
N GLU A 149 5.16 -6.64 22.25
CA GLU A 149 3.77 -6.17 22.28
C GLU A 149 3.32 -5.72 20.88
N TYR A 150 4.17 -4.98 20.18
CA TYR A 150 3.87 -4.49 18.84
C TYR A 150 3.67 -5.64 17.86
N ILE A 151 4.63 -6.59 17.80
CA ILE A 151 4.57 -7.67 16.82
C ILE A 151 3.39 -8.62 17.06
N SER A 152 2.98 -8.81 18.31
CA SER A 152 1.81 -9.63 18.67
C SER A 152 0.48 -9.06 18.14
N LYS A 153 0.44 -7.77 17.83
CA LYS A 153 -0.74 -7.05 17.30
C LYS A 153 -0.72 -6.84 15.80
N VAL A 154 0.44 -7.04 15.16
CA VAL A 154 0.57 -6.89 13.70
C VAL A 154 0.17 -8.18 13.02
N ASP A 155 -0.80 -8.05 12.14
CA ASP A 155 -1.24 -9.16 11.29
C ASP A 155 -0.41 -9.16 10.00
N PHE A 156 0.43 -10.18 9.84
CA PHE A 156 1.26 -10.42 8.65
C PHE A 156 0.58 -11.32 7.62
N ASN A 157 -0.63 -11.82 7.93
CA ASN A 157 -1.32 -12.73 7.04
C ASN A 157 -2.04 -11.99 5.91
N ILE A 158 -2.01 -12.62 4.76
CA ILE A 158 -2.83 -12.19 3.62
C ILE A 158 -4.31 -12.49 3.95
N PRO A 159 -5.23 -11.52 3.76
CA PRO A 159 -6.64 -11.77 3.96
C PRO A 159 -7.15 -12.95 3.10
N GLU A 160 -7.84 -13.91 3.70
CA GLU A 160 -8.27 -15.15 3.05
C GLU A 160 -9.07 -14.90 1.76
N HIS A 161 -9.95 -13.89 1.75
CA HIS A 161 -10.75 -13.56 0.57
C HIS A 161 -9.95 -13.11 -0.66
N LEU A 162 -8.64 -12.82 -0.50
CA LEU A 162 -7.75 -12.51 -1.62
C LEU A 162 -7.09 -13.77 -2.19
N LEU A 163 -6.99 -14.85 -1.40
CA LEU A 163 -6.37 -16.11 -1.78
C LEU A 163 -7.31 -17.02 -2.57
N GLU A 164 -8.61 -16.73 -2.57
CA GLU A 164 -9.64 -17.59 -3.10
C GLU A 164 -10.49 -16.92 -4.21
N GLY A 165 -11.20 -17.74 -4.95
CA GLY A 165 -12.19 -17.31 -5.95
C GLY A 165 -11.59 -16.90 -7.29
N LYS A 166 -12.41 -16.25 -8.11
CA LYS A 166 -12.08 -15.88 -9.50
C LYS A 166 -10.98 -14.82 -9.64
N HIS A 167 -10.66 -14.12 -8.56
CA HIS A 167 -9.70 -13.02 -8.55
C HIS A 167 -8.40 -13.35 -7.82
N LYS A 168 -8.16 -14.62 -7.48
CA LYS A 168 -6.91 -15.05 -6.82
C LYS A 168 -5.65 -14.70 -7.62
N ASP A 169 -5.75 -14.73 -8.95
CA ASP A 169 -4.64 -14.43 -9.85
C ASP A 169 -4.34 -12.92 -9.99
N ASP A 170 -5.17 -12.06 -9.35
CA ASP A 170 -4.96 -10.63 -9.25
C ASP A 170 -4.11 -10.26 -8.02
N LEU A 171 -3.85 -11.23 -7.15
CA LEU A 171 -2.95 -11.10 -6.02
C LEU A 171 -1.56 -11.61 -6.43
N LEU A 172 -0.56 -10.74 -6.30
CA LEU A 172 0.84 -11.04 -6.52
C LEU A 172 1.58 -10.91 -5.20
N ILE A 173 2.33 -11.94 -4.80
CA ILE A 173 3.11 -11.92 -3.57
C ILE A 173 4.53 -11.50 -3.92
N PHE A 174 4.99 -10.41 -3.31
CA PHE A 174 6.34 -9.88 -3.48
C PHE A 174 7.16 -10.21 -2.23
N HIS A 175 8.04 -11.21 -2.31
CA HIS A 175 8.95 -11.57 -1.23
C HIS A 175 10.09 -10.56 -1.15
N ASN A 176 10.36 -10.06 0.06
CA ASN A 176 11.27 -8.93 0.28
C ASN A 176 12.06 -9.05 1.62
N SER A 177 12.40 -10.26 2.04
CA SER A 177 13.20 -10.46 3.25
C SER A 177 14.71 -10.40 2.98
N SER A 178 15.14 -10.68 1.74
CA SER A 178 16.52 -10.57 1.27
C SER A 178 16.63 -9.89 -0.08
N GLU A 179 17.85 -9.61 -0.53
CA GLU A 179 18.12 -9.06 -1.87
C GLU A 179 17.78 -10.08 -2.97
N GLU A 180 18.06 -11.36 -2.72
CA GLU A 180 17.74 -12.46 -3.65
C GLU A 180 16.22 -12.58 -3.84
N GLU A 181 15.46 -12.57 -2.77
CA GLU A 181 13.99 -12.59 -2.82
C GLU A 181 13.43 -11.37 -3.57
N PHE A 182 13.98 -10.18 -3.29
CA PHE A 182 13.60 -8.95 -3.97
C PHE A 182 13.82 -9.04 -5.48
N GLU A 183 15.03 -9.41 -5.94
CA GLU A 183 15.33 -9.50 -7.37
C GLU A 183 14.53 -10.62 -8.05
N GLN A 184 14.30 -11.74 -7.39
CA GLN A 184 13.45 -12.80 -7.92
C GLN A 184 12.00 -12.32 -8.08
N SER A 185 11.43 -11.68 -7.06
CA SER A 185 10.07 -11.12 -7.11
C SER A 185 9.92 -10.06 -8.19
N MET A 186 10.92 -9.18 -8.36
CA MET A 186 10.95 -8.20 -9.44
C MET A 186 10.95 -8.85 -10.83
N LYS A 187 11.75 -9.91 -11.01
CA LYS A 187 11.83 -10.66 -12.26
C LYS A 187 10.52 -11.36 -12.62
N GLU A 188 9.81 -11.87 -11.62
CA GLU A 188 8.56 -12.60 -11.82
C GLU A 188 7.36 -11.67 -12.02
N ILE A 189 7.26 -10.59 -11.22
CA ILE A 189 6.09 -9.73 -11.18
C ILE A 189 6.09 -8.71 -12.32
N THR A 190 7.23 -8.10 -12.65
CA THR A 190 7.30 -7.06 -13.68
C THR A 190 6.66 -7.51 -15.02
N PRO A 191 6.95 -8.71 -15.58
CA PRO A 191 6.34 -9.15 -16.83
C PRO A 191 4.82 -9.38 -16.75
N VAL A 192 4.29 -9.72 -15.56
CA VAL A 192 2.85 -9.91 -15.34
C VAL A 192 2.11 -8.57 -15.39
N LEU A 193 2.75 -7.51 -14.92
CA LEU A 193 2.18 -6.17 -14.94
C LEU A 193 2.15 -5.55 -16.33
N HIS A 194 3.07 -5.92 -17.23
CA HIS A 194 3.13 -5.45 -18.62
C HIS A 194 2.08 -6.11 -19.55
N LYS A 195 1.56 -7.28 -19.21
CA LYS A 195 0.52 -8.00 -19.98
C LYS A 195 -0.88 -7.39 -19.74
#